data_de818d0f5f2e140516dcdeca8fd1d672
#
_entry.id   de818d0f5f2e140516dcdeca8fd1d672
#
_cell.length_a   1.000
_cell.length_b   1.000
_cell.length_c   1.000
_cell.angle_alpha   90.00
_cell.angle_beta   90.00
_cell.angle_gamma   90.00
#
_symmetry.space_group_name_H-M   'P 1'
#
loop_
_entity.id
_entity.type
_entity.pdbx_description
1 polymer ?
#
loop_
_entity_poly.entity_id
_entity_poly.type
_entity_poly.pdbx_seq_one_letter_code
_entity_poly.pdbx_strand_id
1 'polypeptide(L)'
;SSAELHETLAATRQHGCVLAVDECYSELYTGAAPTGGLAVAAETPEGVGGLVVFHSLSKRSGAPSLRLGFMAGDAALLRLAEGHLRFGGAGFSLPTLAAGAALWREESHVDANRAYYNGNLALAEEILGPGFGWRQPQGGFFGWVDISAGRYRDGVSAVRALYREAGIVALPGSYLSLADRPEEQNPGLRYIRLSLAEPPEILGPALTRLCESLL
;
A
#
# COMPACT_ATOMS: atom_id res chain seq x y z
N SER A 1 -9.95 -10.46 -2.58
CA SER A 1 -11.08 -11.08 -1.82
C SER A 1 -10.61 -12.32 -1.07
N SER A 2 -11.40 -12.80 -0.10
CA SER A 2 -11.12 -14.07 0.61
C SER A 2 -11.03 -15.25 -0.37
N ALA A 3 -11.91 -15.31 -1.36
CA ALA A 3 -11.92 -16.38 -2.37
C ALA A 3 -10.63 -16.42 -3.18
N GLU A 4 -10.16 -15.27 -3.68
CA GLU A 4 -8.88 -15.18 -4.42
C GLU A 4 -7.70 -15.61 -3.57
N LEU A 5 -7.71 -15.28 -2.27
CA LEU A 5 -6.65 -15.66 -1.36
C LEU A 5 -6.65 -17.17 -1.08
N HIS A 6 -7.82 -17.80 -0.96
CA HIS A 6 -7.96 -19.26 -0.88
C HIS A 6 -7.42 -19.95 -2.15
N GLU A 7 -7.82 -19.48 -3.32
CA GLU A 7 -7.34 -20.00 -4.61
C GLU A 7 -5.83 -19.85 -4.76
N THR A 8 -5.29 -18.68 -4.38
CA THR A 8 -3.84 -18.43 -4.43
C THR A 8 -3.09 -19.35 -3.48
N LEU A 9 -3.57 -19.52 -2.25
CA LEU A 9 -2.95 -20.40 -1.26
C LEU A 9 -2.98 -21.87 -1.72
N ALA A 10 -4.09 -22.33 -2.28
CA ALA A 10 -4.21 -23.67 -2.82
C ALA A 10 -3.25 -23.89 -4.01
N ALA A 11 -3.19 -22.93 -4.94
CA ALA A 11 -2.30 -23.01 -6.09
C ALA A 11 -0.82 -23.03 -5.69
N THR A 12 -0.39 -22.17 -4.76
CA THR A 12 1.00 -22.15 -4.29
C THR A 12 1.39 -23.47 -3.62
N ARG A 13 0.51 -24.07 -2.81
CA ARG A 13 0.73 -25.38 -2.20
C ARG A 13 0.83 -26.50 -3.24
N GLN A 14 -0.06 -26.52 -4.22
CA GLN A 14 -0.03 -27.50 -5.31
C GLN A 14 1.32 -27.49 -6.06
N HIS A 15 1.95 -26.31 -6.18
CA HIS A 15 3.24 -26.16 -6.86
C HIS A 15 4.45 -26.19 -5.92
N GLY A 16 4.26 -26.50 -4.62
CA GLY A 16 5.36 -26.52 -3.64
C GLY A 16 5.98 -25.14 -3.40
N CYS A 17 5.23 -24.07 -3.65
CA CYS A 17 5.68 -22.70 -3.43
C CYS A 17 5.25 -22.21 -2.04
N VAL A 18 5.97 -21.21 -1.53
CA VAL A 18 5.59 -20.46 -0.33
C VAL A 18 4.75 -19.26 -0.76
N LEU A 19 3.63 -19.04 -0.07
CA LEU A 19 2.86 -17.81 -0.21
C LEU A 19 3.31 -16.80 0.84
N ALA A 20 3.83 -15.67 0.39
CA ALA A 20 4.14 -14.51 1.23
C ALA A 20 3.09 -13.42 1.00
N VAL A 21 2.34 -13.05 2.05
CA VAL A 21 1.28 -12.03 1.97
C VAL A 21 1.74 -10.80 2.75
N ASP A 22 1.89 -9.68 2.04
CA ASP A 22 2.16 -8.38 2.65
C ASP A 22 0.84 -7.72 3.06
N GLU A 23 0.55 -7.73 4.36
CA GLU A 23 -0.64 -7.15 4.97
C GLU A 23 -0.35 -5.78 5.63
N CYS A 24 0.75 -5.10 5.26
CA CYS A 24 1.13 -3.82 5.87
C CYS A 24 0.07 -2.71 5.69
N TYR A 25 -0.84 -2.84 4.74
CA TYR A 25 -1.93 -1.91 4.48
C TYR A 25 -3.31 -2.42 4.89
N SER A 26 -3.41 -3.61 5.47
CA SER A 26 -4.70 -4.26 5.78
C SER A 26 -5.61 -3.44 6.69
N GLU A 27 -5.04 -2.57 7.53
CA GLU A 27 -5.79 -1.69 8.44
C GLU A 27 -6.29 -0.39 7.79
N LEU A 28 -5.79 -0.05 6.60
CA LEU A 28 -6.17 1.15 5.86
C LEU A 28 -7.14 0.80 4.73
N TYR A 29 -8.30 0.28 5.07
CA TYR A 29 -9.32 -0.14 4.11
C TYR A 29 -10.48 0.87 4.01
N THR A 30 -11.17 0.85 2.86
CA THR A 30 -12.43 1.53 2.63
C THR A 30 -13.55 0.49 2.59
N GLY A 31 -14.66 0.74 3.31
CA GLY A 31 -15.77 -0.22 3.39
C GLY A 31 -15.49 -1.39 4.34
N ALA A 32 -15.50 -2.62 3.84
CA ALA A 32 -15.31 -3.82 4.66
C ALA A 32 -13.83 -4.12 4.91
N ALA A 33 -13.50 -4.60 6.12
CA ALA A 33 -12.18 -5.06 6.45
C ALA A 33 -11.77 -6.26 5.57
N PRO A 34 -10.52 -6.29 5.04
CA PRO A 34 -10.04 -7.44 4.27
C PRO A 34 -9.85 -8.66 5.16
N THR A 35 -10.06 -9.84 4.60
CA THR A 35 -9.73 -11.11 5.28
C THR A 35 -8.22 -11.32 5.23
N GLY A 36 -7.59 -11.57 6.38
CA GLY A 36 -6.16 -11.85 6.47
C GLY A 36 -5.79 -13.27 6.04
N GLY A 37 -4.55 -13.47 5.60
CA GLY A 37 -4.03 -14.76 5.14
C GLY A 37 -4.06 -15.84 6.22
N LEU A 38 -3.83 -15.49 7.48
CA LEU A 38 -3.93 -16.46 8.59
C LEU A 38 -5.36 -16.94 8.81
N ALA A 39 -6.36 -16.06 8.66
CA ALA A 39 -7.77 -16.45 8.78
C ALA A 39 -8.15 -17.41 7.66
N VAL A 40 -7.76 -17.12 6.42
CA VAL A 40 -7.95 -18.01 5.27
C VAL A 40 -7.28 -19.38 5.48
N ALA A 41 -6.03 -19.37 5.93
CA ALA A 41 -5.28 -20.60 6.18
C ALA A 41 -5.93 -21.47 7.28
N ALA A 42 -6.48 -20.86 8.32
CA ALA A 42 -7.17 -21.57 9.40
C ALA A 42 -8.41 -22.36 8.94
N GLU A 43 -8.97 -22.01 7.80
CA GLU A 43 -10.11 -22.71 7.18
C GLU A 43 -9.67 -23.92 6.33
N THR A 44 -8.35 -24.13 6.15
CA THR A 44 -7.80 -25.23 5.33
C THR A 44 -7.22 -26.35 6.20
N PRO A 45 -7.24 -27.62 5.72
CA PRO A 45 -6.69 -28.75 6.49
C PRO A 45 -5.20 -28.60 6.82
N GLU A 46 -4.42 -27.96 5.95
CA GLU A 46 -2.98 -27.74 6.10
C GLU A 46 -2.66 -26.57 7.05
N GLY A 47 -3.68 -25.82 7.48
CA GLY A 47 -3.50 -24.65 8.34
C GLY A 47 -2.55 -23.63 7.73
N VAL A 48 -1.57 -23.15 8.49
CA VAL A 48 -0.61 -22.16 8.04
C VAL A 48 0.59 -22.73 7.25
N GLY A 49 0.59 -24.02 6.93
CA GLY A 49 1.68 -24.65 6.17
C GLY A 49 1.91 -23.96 4.83
N GLY A 50 3.15 -23.56 4.57
CA GLY A 50 3.54 -22.86 3.34
C GLY A 50 3.11 -21.40 3.24
N LEU A 51 2.56 -20.80 4.31
CA LEU A 51 2.14 -19.40 4.35
C LEU A 51 2.98 -18.58 5.33
N VAL A 52 3.35 -17.36 4.93
CA VAL A 52 3.87 -16.33 5.82
C VAL A 52 3.17 -15.01 5.54
N VAL A 53 2.67 -14.34 6.57
CA VAL A 53 2.10 -12.99 6.49
C VAL A 53 3.02 -11.99 7.15
N PHE A 54 3.02 -10.75 6.62
CA PHE A 54 3.83 -9.65 7.13
C PHE A 54 2.91 -8.50 7.53
N HIS A 55 3.14 -7.97 8.74
CA HIS A 55 2.46 -6.77 9.25
C HIS A 55 3.47 -5.71 9.67
N SER A 56 3.03 -4.44 9.67
CA SER A 56 3.88 -3.31 10.01
C SER A 56 3.12 -2.23 10.77
N LEU A 57 3.78 -1.60 11.75
CA LEU A 57 3.28 -0.39 12.41
C LEU A 57 3.39 0.86 11.52
N SER A 58 4.12 0.77 10.41
CA SER A 58 4.37 1.92 9.52
C SER A 58 3.09 2.56 9.01
N LYS A 59 2.11 1.74 8.61
CA LYS A 59 0.85 2.22 8.02
C LYS A 59 -0.32 2.12 9.01
N ARG A 60 -0.39 1.00 9.73
CA ARG A 60 -1.40 0.78 10.78
C ARG A 60 -1.40 1.89 11.82
N SER A 61 -0.21 2.26 12.31
CA SER A 61 -0.05 3.19 13.44
C SER A 61 0.61 4.51 13.08
N GLY A 62 0.81 4.80 11.79
CA GLY A 62 1.50 6.02 11.37
C GLY A 62 2.93 6.15 11.90
N ALA A 63 3.59 5.03 12.24
CA ALA A 63 4.88 4.98 12.91
C ALA A 63 6.01 4.37 12.04
N PRO A 64 6.26 4.88 10.81
CA PRO A 64 7.23 4.29 9.89
C PRO A 64 8.67 4.37 10.40
N SER A 65 8.98 5.35 11.25
CA SER A 65 10.32 5.57 11.80
C SER A 65 10.74 4.51 12.82
N LEU A 66 9.81 3.80 13.44
CA LEU A 66 10.12 2.73 14.40
C LEU A 66 10.71 1.49 13.71
N ARG A 67 10.51 1.29 12.42
CA ARG A 67 10.94 0.11 11.65
C ARG A 67 10.48 -1.21 12.26
N LEU A 68 9.30 -1.22 12.85
CA LEU A 68 8.72 -2.38 13.52
C LEU A 68 7.59 -3.02 12.70
N GLY A 69 7.59 -4.33 12.73
CA GLY A 69 6.58 -5.20 12.18
C GLY A 69 6.73 -6.61 12.75
N PHE A 70 5.94 -7.52 12.27
CA PHE A 70 6.07 -8.93 12.59
C PHE A 70 5.78 -9.79 11.36
N MET A 71 6.23 -11.03 11.41
CA MET A 71 5.84 -12.11 10.51
C MET A 71 5.14 -13.20 11.31
N ALA A 72 4.13 -13.82 10.71
CA ALA A 72 3.42 -14.94 11.30
C ALA A 72 3.07 -15.98 10.22
N GLY A 73 2.95 -17.26 10.59
CA GLY A 73 2.63 -18.32 9.63
C GLY A 73 3.35 -19.64 9.91
N ASP A 74 3.84 -20.28 8.86
CA ASP A 74 4.54 -21.57 8.91
C ASP A 74 5.75 -21.53 9.85
N ALA A 75 5.73 -22.38 10.88
CA ALA A 75 6.77 -22.41 11.90
C ALA A 75 8.16 -22.81 11.35
N ALA A 76 8.25 -23.59 10.27
CA ALA A 76 9.52 -23.92 9.67
C ALA A 76 10.12 -22.72 8.95
N LEU A 77 9.30 -21.97 8.21
CA LEU A 77 9.71 -20.74 7.54
C LEU A 77 10.11 -19.65 8.53
N LEU A 78 9.35 -19.51 9.63
CA LEU A 78 9.68 -18.53 10.68
C LEU A 78 11.02 -18.84 11.35
N ARG A 79 11.34 -20.11 11.62
CA ARG A 79 12.66 -20.50 12.17
C ARG A 79 13.81 -20.17 11.21
N LEU A 80 13.62 -20.36 9.90
CA LEU A 80 14.61 -19.96 8.90
C LEU A 80 14.83 -18.44 8.90
N ALA A 81 13.76 -17.68 8.93
CA ALA A 81 13.82 -16.21 9.00
C ALA A 81 14.49 -15.71 10.28
N GLU A 82 14.16 -16.30 11.45
CA GLU A 82 14.80 -15.99 12.74
C GLU A 82 16.31 -16.18 12.67
N GLY A 83 16.77 -17.31 12.08
CA GLY A 83 18.19 -17.58 11.90
C GLY A 83 18.91 -16.48 11.10
N HIS A 84 18.29 -15.98 10.04
CA HIS A 84 18.85 -14.88 9.23
C HIS A 84 18.82 -13.54 9.98
N LEU A 85 17.71 -13.22 10.66
CA LEU A 85 17.56 -11.97 11.40
C LEU A 85 18.52 -11.86 12.58
N ARG A 86 18.82 -12.99 13.26
CA ARG A 86 19.73 -13.04 14.40
C ARG A 86 21.15 -12.57 14.05
N PHE A 87 21.62 -12.87 12.84
CA PHE A 87 22.99 -12.58 12.42
C PHE A 87 23.09 -11.50 11.34
N GLY A 88 22.05 -11.29 10.57
CA GLY A 88 22.02 -10.35 9.43
C GLY A 88 21.28 -9.04 9.70
N GLY A 89 20.51 -8.96 10.77
CA GLY A 89 19.71 -7.79 11.12
C GLY A 89 20.26 -7.03 12.32
N ALA A 90 20.04 -5.73 12.37
CA ALA A 90 20.22 -4.97 13.61
C ALA A 90 19.08 -5.32 14.60
N GLY A 91 19.45 -5.71 15.81
CA GLY A 91 18.46 -5.93 16.87
C GLY A 91 17.71 -4.63 17.21
N PHE A 92 16.45 -4.76 17.59
CA PHE A 92 15.67 -3.62 18.07
C PHE A 92 16.03 -3.27 19.51
N SER A 93 16.06 -1.99 19.84
CA SER A 93 16.23 -1.55 21.23
C SER A 93 15.01 -1.94 22.08
N LEU A 94 15.20 -2.23 23.36
CA LEU A 94 14.10 -2.56 24.26
C LEU A 94 13.03 -1.46 24.34
N PRO A 95 13.38 -0.15 24.41
CA PRO A 95 12.38 0.91 24.35
C PRO A 95 11.55 0.89 23.06
N THR A 96 12.18 0.64 21.92
CA THR A 96 11.48 0.53 20.61
C THR A 96 10.51 -0.65 20.62
N LEU A 97 10.91 -1.80 21.15
CA LEU A 97 10.03 -2.97 21.27
C LEU A 97 8.86 -2.70 22.22
N ALA A 98 9.10 -2.03 23.36
CA ALA A 98 8.05 -1.66 24.30
C ALA A 98 7.02 -0.70 23.66
N ALA A 99 7.49 0.31 22.94
CA ALA A 99 6.63 1.22 22.19
C ALA A 99 5.80 0.48 21.12
N GLY A 100 6.43 -0.41 20.38
CA GLY A 100 5.73 -1.25 19.39
C GLY A 100 4.68 -2.14 20.01
N ALA A 101 4.99 -2.79 21.13
CA ALA A 101 4.04 -3.62 21.85
C ALA A 101 2.84 -2.83 22.38
N ALA A 102 3.04 -1.57 22.81
CA ALA A 102 1.95 -0.68 23.20
C ALA A 102 1.04 -0.34 22.00
N LEU A 103 1.62 0.01 20.85
CA LEU A 103 0.88 0.30 19.62
C LEU A 103 0.08 -0.91 19.10
N TRP A 104 0.61 -2.13 19.26
CA TRP A 104 -0.13 -3.35 18.86
C TRP A 104 -1.31 -3.70 19.77
N ARG A 105 -1.37 -3.16 21.02
CA ARG A 105 -2.44 -3.43 21.97
C ARG A 105 -3.55 -2.39 21.95
N GLU A 106 -3.32 -1.26 21.30
CA GLU A 106 -4.23 -0.12 21.29
C GLU A 106 -4.81 0.02 19.86
N GLU A 107 -6.13 0.16 19.75
CA GLU A 107 -6.84 0.18 18.46
C GLU A 107 -7.44 1.55 18.11
N SER A 108 -7.64 2.43 19.10
CA SER A 108 -8.33 3.71 18.84
C SER A 108 -7.56 4.61 17.88
N HIS A 109 -6.21 4.60 17.94
CA HIS A 109 -5.39 5.35 17.00
C HIS A 109 -5.44 4.75 15.58
N VAL A 110 -5.70 3.43 15.45
CA VAL A 110 -5.83 2.76 14.15
C VAL A 110 -7.10 3.21 13.46
N ASP A 111 -8.21 3.25 14.20
CA ASP A 111 -9.49 3.74 13.69
C ASP A 111 -9.41 5.21 13.28
N ALA A 112 -8.77 6.04 14.10
CA ALA A 112 -8.54 7.45 13.78
C ALA A 112 -7.67 7.63 12.53
N ASN A 113 -6.60 6.84 12.40
CA ASN A 113 -5.71 6.85 11.25
C ASN A 113 -6.44 6.40 9.96
N ARG A 114 -7.25 5.35 10.04
CA ARG A 114 -8.11 4.89 8.94
C ARG A 114 -9.11 5.96 8.52
N ALA A 115 -9.79 6.58 9.48
CA ALA A 115 -10.74 7.65 9.20
C ALA A 115 -10.08 8.85 8.51
N TYR A 116 -8.89 9.23 8.95
CA TYR A 116 -8.09 10.29 8.33
C TYR A 116 -7.80 10.02 6.85
N TYR A 117 -7.27 8.83 6.52
CA TYR A 117 -6.98 8.50 5.12
C TYR A 117 -8.23 8.31 4.27
N ASN A 118 -9.31 7.79 4.83
CA ASN A 118 -10.59 7.71 4.13
C ASN A 118 -11.16 9.09 3.82
N GLY A 119 -10.99 10.07 4.71
CA GLY A 119 -11.32 11.46 4.46
C GLY A 119 -10.52 12.06 3.30
N ASN A 120 -9.22 11.78 3.24
CA ASN A 120 -8.35 12.23 2.14
C ASN A 120 -8.71 11.59 0.80
N LEU A 121 -9.10 10.31 0.80
CA LEU A 121 -9.58 9.63 -0.41
C LEU A 121 -10.89 10.23 -0.91
N ALA A 122 -11.83 10.55 -0.01
CA ALA A 122 -13.08 11.21 -0.37
C ALA A 122 -12.85 12.62 -0.93
N LEU A 123 -11.93 13.39 -0.33
CA LEU A 123 -11.52 14.70 -0.85
C LEU A 123 -10.91 14.59 -2.25
N ALA A 124 -10.08 13.57 -2.47
CA ALA A 124 -9.49 13.34 -3.79
C ALA A 124 -10.57 12.95 -4.82
N GLU A 125 -11.56 12.16 -4.45
CA GLU A 125 -12.70 11.82 -5.32
C GLU A 125 -13.51 13.05 -5.71
N GLU A 126 -13.79 13.95 -4.75
CA GLU A 126 -14.51 15.19 -4.98
C GLU A 126 -13.78 16.11 -5.98
N ILE A 127 -12.45 16.25 -5.85
CA ILE A 127 -11.68 17.20 -6.66
C ILE A 127 -11.28 16.60 -8.01
N LEU A 128 -10.78 15.37 -8.04
CA LEU A 128 -10.32 14.72 -9.27
C LEU A 128 -11.48 14.21 -10.11
N GLY A 129 -12.47 13.61 -9.46
CA GLY A 129 -13.69 13.11 -10.11
C GLY A 129 -13.43 12.22 -11.33
N PRO A 130 -14.45 12.07 -12.20
CA PRO A 130 -14.32 11.22 -13.39
C PRO A 130 -13.39 11.80 -14.46
N GLY A 131 -13.02 13.08 -14.36
CA GLY A 131 -12.18 13.76 -15.35
C GLY A 131 -10.77 13.18 -15.49
N PHE A 132 -10.27 12.53 -14.43
CA PHE A 132 -8.94 11.92 -14.39
C PHE A 132 -8.99 10.40 -14.18
N GLY A 133 -10.09 9.74 -14.56
CA GLY A 133 -10.26 8.30 -14.42
C GLY A 133 -10.17 7.83 -12.96
N TRP A 134 -10.46 8.71 -12.01
CA TRP A 134 -10.38 8.42 -10.59
C TRP A 134 -11.27 7.23 -10.23
N ARG A 135 -10.68 6.29 -9.51
CA ARG A 135 -11.39 5.18 -8.89
C ARG A 135 -10.93 5.09 -7.46
N GLN A 136 -11.87 5.21 -6.52
CA GLN A 136 -11.54 5.08 -5.12
C GLN A 136 -10.91 3.71 -4.84
N PRO A 137 -9.69 3.65 -4.29
CA PRO A 137 -9.06 2.38 -3.94
C PRO A 137 -9.80 1.70 -2.78
N GLN A 138 -9.72 0.38 -2.71
CA GLN A 138 -10.28 -0.41 -1.60
C GLN A 138 -9.48 -0.24 -0.29
N GLY A 139 -8.33 0.40 -0.34
CA GLY A 139 -7.49 0.69 0.82
C GLY A 139 -6.21 1.43 0.46
N GLY A 140 -5.45 1.77 1.49
CA GLY A 140 -4.24 2.58 1.37
C GLY A 140 -4.54 4.07 1.28
N PHE A 141 -3.54 4.84 0.82
CA PHE A 141 -3.61 6.29 0.65
C PHE A 141 -2.91 6.75 -0.64
N PHE A 142 -2.87 5.89 -1.64
CA PHE A 142 -2.34 6.24 -2.94
C PHE A 142 -3.46 6.38 -3.96
N GLY A 143 -3.38 7.46 -4.75
CA GLY A 143 -4.24 7.68 -5.89
C GLY A 143 -3.51 7.39 -7.20
N TRP A 144 -4.18 6.74 -8.13
CA TRP A 144 -3.78 6.65 -9.52
C TRP A 144 -4.60 7.62 -10.33
N VAL A 145 -3.93 8.52 -11.03
CA VAL A 145 -4.54 9.56 -11.85
C VAL A 145 -4.24 9.28 -13.31
N ASP A 146 -5.27 9.09 -14.11
CA ASP A 146 -5.17 8.95 -15.55
C ASP A 146 -5.04 10.34 -16.20
N ILE A 147 -3.91 10.58 -16.84
CA ILE A 147 -3.61 11.85 -17.52
C ILE A 147 -3.99 11.84 -19.00
N SER A 148 -4.73 10.83 -19.47
CA SER A 148 -5.06 10.67 -20.91
C SER A 148 -5.89 11.81 -21.47
N ALA A 149 -6.72 12.47 -20.65
CA ALA A 149 -7.51 13.62 -21.03
C ALA A 149 -6.71 14.96 -21.00
N GLY A 150 -5.50 14.93 -20.44
CA GLY A 150 -4.67 16.14 -20.28
C GLY A 150 -3.69 16.37 -21.42
N ARG A 151 -2.94 17.47 -21.30
CA ARG A 151 -1.98 17.96 -22.31
C ARG A 151 -0.65 17.20 -22.40
N TYR A 152 -0.34 16.31 -21.45
CA TYR A 152 0.94 15.62 -21.40
C TYR A 152 0.87 14.24 -22.09
N ARG A 153 1.93 13.90 -22.85
CA ARG A 153 2.01 12.64 -23.58
C ARG A 153 2.13 11.42 -22.67
N ASP A 154 2.81 11.56 -21.54
CA ASP A 154 3.16 10.48 -20.61
C ASP A 154 3.30 10.98 -19.17
N GLY A 155 3.29 10.05 -18.21
CA GLY A 155 3.41 10.36 -16.79
C GLY A 155 4.73 11.02 -16.39
N VAL A 156 5.83 10.78 -17.13
CA VAL A 156 7.14 11.37 -16.83
C VAL A 156 7.13 12.87 -17.16
N SER A 157 6.60 13.22 -18.34
CA SER A 157 6.47 14.63 -18.74
C SER A 157 5.51 15.38 -17.81
N ALA A 158 4.38 14.76 -17.45
CA ALA A 158 3.42 15.34 -16.51
C ALA A 158 4.05 15.61 -15.13
N VAL A 159 4.73 14.64 -14.54
CA VAL A 159 5.35 14.78 -13.21
C VAL A 159 6.43 15.85 -13.20
N ARG A 160 7.22 15.97 -14.26
CA ARG A 160 8.23 17.04 -14.39
C ARG A 160 7.61 18.42 -14.43
N ALA A 161 6.50 18.58 -15.16
CA ALA A 161 5.76 19.83 -15.22
C ALA A 161 5.10 20.16 -13.88
N LEU A 162 4.39 19.21 -13.27
CA LEU A 162 3.78 19.37 -11.95
C LEU A 162 4.78 19.83 -10.89
N TYR A 163 5.99 19.26 -10.90
CA TYR A 163 7.04 19.68 -9.97
C TYR A 163 7.48 21.14 -10.21
N ARG A 164 7.70 21.52 -11.46
CA ARG A 164 8.23 22.85 -11.81
C ARG A 164 7.19 23.96 -11.71
N GLU A 165 5.97 23.69 -12.12
CA GLU A 165 4.92 24.69 -12.31
C GLU A 165 3.95 24.76 -11.12
N ALA A 166 3.68 23.62 -10.47
CA ALA A 166 2.69 23.52 -9.40
C ALA A 166 3.28 23.16 -8.01
N GLY A 167 4.60 22.85 -7.95
CA GLY A 167 5.25 22.44 -6.71
C GLY A 167 4.74 21.08 -6.19
N ILE A 168 4.25 20.19 -7.08
CA ILE A 168 3.67 18.90 -6.72
C ILE A 168 4.66 17.78 -7.05
N VAL A 169 4.94 16.93 -6.07
CA VAL A 169 5.72 15.71 -6.23
C VAL A 169 4.78 14.52 -6.46
N ALA A 170 4.93 13.87 -7.60
CA ALA A 170 4.20 12.67 -7.96
C ALA A 170 5.17 11.62 -8.53
N LEU A 171 4.72 10.38 -8.69
CA LEU A 171 5.52 9.31 -9.28
C LEU A 171 4.92 8.90 -10.62
N PRO A 172 5.72 8.87 -11.72
CA PRO A 172 5.25 8.34 -12.99
C PRO A 172 4.81 6.88 -12.88
N GLY A 173 3.64 6.54 -13.40
CA GLY A 173 3.13 5.18 -13.35
C GLY A 173 4.03 4.17 -14.08
N SER A 174 4.69 4.61 -15.14
CA SER A 174 5.65 3.79 -15.89
C SER A 174 6.83 3.29 -15.05
N TYR A 175 7.20 3.97 -13.97
CA TYR A 175 8.26 3.52 -13.05
C TYR A 175 7.82 2.38 -12.12
N LEU A 176 6.52 2.09 -12.07
CA LEU A 176 5.93 1.02 -11.26
C LEU A 176 5.50 -0.17 -12.12
N SER A 177 5.85 -0.16 -13.39
CA SER A 177 5.57 -1.23 -14.35
C SER A 177 6.85 -1.97 -14.70
N LEU A 178 6.71 -3.21 -15.22
CA LEU A 178 7.85 -3.99 -15.68
C LEU A 178 8.55 -3.30 -16.87
N ALA A 179 9.87 -3.25 -16.83
CA ALA A 179 10.70 -2.57 -17.81
C ALA A 179 10.97 -3.38 -19.11
N ASP A 180 10.42 -4.59 -19.21
CA ASP A 180 10.63 -5.54 -20.31
C ASP A 180 9.73 -5.29 -21.52
N ARG A 181 8.90 -4.24 -21.50
CA ARG A 181 7.98 -3.87 -22.59
C ARG A 181 8.42 -2.59 -23.28
N PRO A 182 8.17 -2.46 -24.60
CA PRO A 182 8.28 -1.19 -25.27
C PRO A 182 7.52 -0.09 -24.53
N GLU A 183 8.06 1.14 -24.54
CA GLU A 183 7.48 2.27 -23.79
C GLU A 183 5.99 2.46 -24.08
N GLU A 184 5.59 2.33 -25.34
CA GLU A 184 4.19 2.48 -25.79
C GLU A 184 3.24 1.40 -25.21
N GLN A 185 3.77 0.26 -24.80
CA GLN A 185 3.02 -0.85 -24.21
C GLN A 185 3.05 -0.87 -22.68
N ASN A 186 3.71 0.11 -22.06
CA ASN A 186 3.78 0.21 -20.63
C ASN A 186 2.41 0.60 -20.06
N PRO A 187 1.76 -0.25 -19.22
CA PRO A 187 0.42 0.02 -18.71
C PRO A 187 0.36 1.25 -17.80
N GLY A 188 1.49 1.67 -17.23
CA GLY A 188 1.60 2.87 -16.40
C GLY A 188 1.90 4.16 -17.16
N LEU A 189 2.07 4.11 -18.51
CA LEU A 189 2.53 5.24 -19.30
C LEU A 189 1.67 6.50 -19.11
N ARG A 190 0.35 6.33 -19.05
CA ARG A 190 -0.64 7.41 -18.93
C ARG A 190 -1.09 7.68 -17.50
N TYR A 191 -0.37 7.15 -16.52
CA TYR A 191 -0.73 7.30 -15.12
C TYR A 191 0.35 8.02 -14.32
N ILE A 192 -0.10 8.73 -13.29
CA ILE A 192 0.76 9.21 -12.20
C ILE A 192 0.21 8.69 -10.87
N ARG A 193 1.11 8.38 -9.92
CA ARG A 193 0.74 8.00 -8.56
C ARG A 193 0.94 9.18 -7.61
N LEU A 194 -0.11 9.48 -6.85
CA LEU A 194 -0.10 10.47 -5.78
C LEU A 194 -0.08 9.79 -4.41
N SER A 195 0.62 10.39 -3.44
CA SER A 195 0.44 10.09 -2.02
C SER A 195 -0.57 11.08 -1.44
N LEU A 196 -1.63 10.57 -0.85
CA LEU A 196 -2.71 11.38 -0.25
C LEU A 196 -2.55 11.43 1.28
N ALA A 197 -1.30 11.53 1.75
CA ALA A 197 -0.98 11.47 3.18
C ALA A 197 -0.92 12.86 3.85
N GLU A 198 -0.89 13.93 3.06
CA GLU A 198 -0.84 15.29 3.59
C GLU A 198 -2.17 15.68 4.26
N PRO A 199 -2.14 16.62 5.23
CA PRO A 199 -3.36 17.15 5.83
C PRO A 199 -4.32 17.75 4.79
N PRO A 200 -5.65 17.64 4.99
CA PRO A 200 -6.66 18.10 4.03
C PRO A 200 -6.49 19.55 3.58
N GLU A 201 -6.05 20.42 4.47
CA GLU A 201 -5.79 21.84 4.21
C GLU A 201 -4.60 22.10 3.27
N ILE A 202 -3.71 21.13 3.12
CA ILE A 202 -2.61 21.12 2.15
C ILE A 202 -3.02 20.33 0.90
N LEU A 203 -3.64 19.18 1.11
CA LEU A 203 -4.01 18.25 0.05
C LEU A 203 -5.03 18.85 -0.92
N GLY A 204 -6.11 19.45 -0.43
CA GLY A 204 -7.16 20.03 -1.25
C GLY A 204 -6.64 21.07 -2.26
N PRO A 205 -5.96 22.14 -1.81
CA PRO A 205 -5.34 23.11 -2.71
C PRO A 205 -4.32 22.52 -3.68
N ALA A 206 -3.56 21.49 -3.25
CA ALA A 206 -2.60 20.81 -4.11
C ALA A 206 -3.29 20.03 -5.23
N LEU A 207 -4.36 19.29 -4.92
CA LEU A 207 -5.14 18.57 -5.93
C LEU A 207 -5.84 19.51 -6.92
N THR A 208 -6.32 20.67 -6.48
CA THR A 208 -6.90 21.70 -7.37
C THR A 208 -5.83 22.20 -8.36
N ARG A 209 -4.65 22.59 -7.87
CA ARG A 209 -3.54 23.00 -8.73
C ARG A 209 -3.08 21.90 -9.69
N LEU A 210 -3.13 20.63 -9.24
CA LEU A 210 -2.83 19.49 -10.09
C LEU A 210 -3.79 19.42 -11.28
N CYS A 211 -5.09 19.54 -11.03
CA CYS A 211 -6.10 19.55 -12.10
C CYS A 211 -5.85 20.68 -13.11
N GLU A 212 -5.62 21.90 -12.62
CA GLU A 212 -5.31 23.07 -13.46
C GLU A 212 -4.05 22.88 -14.31
N SER A 213 -3.03 22.21 -13.74
CA SER A 213 -1.76 21.99 -14.43
C SER A 213 -1.80 20.83 -15.43
N LEU A 214 -2.69 19.87 -15.26
CA LEU A 214 -2.82 18.71 -16.16
C LEU A 214 -3.69 19.00 -17.38
N LEU A 215 -4.69 19.86 -17.26
CA LEU A 215 -5.59 20.30 -18.34
C LEU A 215 -4.96 21.42 -19.18
#